data_00d4a35d13eb3e0cd940aa439b23221b
#
_entry.id   00d4a35d13eb3e0cd940aa439b23221b
#
_cell.length_a   1.000
_cell.length_b   1.000
_cell.length_c   1.000
_cell.angle_alpha   90.00
_cell.angle_beta   90.00
_cell.angle_gamma   90.00
#
_symmetry.space_group_name_H-M   'P 1'
#
loop_
_entity.id
_entity.type
_entity.pdbx_description
1 polymer ?
#
loop_
_entity_poly.entity_id
_entity_poly.type
_entity_poly.pdbx_seq_one_letter_code
_entity_poly.pdbx_strand_id
1 'polypeptide(L)'
;FSKVIIDEEASTVYLEDPKMKLDVGAVAKGYATERVARTLKEKGVDHILLSVGGNIRAVGRRADGKPWKLDIQNPDLESEQKAVDTLDIDGISLVSSGDYERYYTVEGVRYHHIIDPDTLMPAAYFHAVSIVYKDSGWSDALSTAIFNMPYEEGLNLIENMEGAEALWVLPDGSLKTSSGYEAYRSK
;
A
#
# COMPACT_ATOMS: atom_id res chain seq x y z
N PHE A 1 -1.47 13.40 17.07
CA PHE A 1 -0.37 12.43 17.34
C PHE A 1 0.51 12.84 18.53
N SER A 2 0.49 14.12 18.99
CA SER A 2 1.32 14.64 20.10
C SER A 2 1.16 13.91 21.45
N LYS A 3 0.10 13.12 21.62
CA LYS A 3 -0.16 12.33 22.84
C LYS A 3 0.29 10.86 22.74
N VAL A 4 0.95 10.49 21.64
CA VAL A 4 1.60 9.18 21.47
C VAL A 4 3.09 9.36 21.71
N ILE A 5 3.59 8.80 22.80
CA ILE A 5 5.02 8.87 23.16
C ILE A 5 5.66 7.55 22.80
N ILE A 6 6.72 7.60 21.99
CA ILE A 6 7.50 6.44 21.59
C ILE A 6 8.86 6.54 22.26
N ASP A 7 9.22 5.52 23.01
CA ASP A 7 10.56 5.32 23.57
C ASP A 7 11.22 4.17 22.80
N GLU A 8 12.11 4.52 21.89
CA GLU A 8 12.78 3.56 21.02
C GLU A 8 13.79 2.70 21.80
N GLU A 9 14.45 3.27 22.84
CA GLU A 9 15.42 2.56 23.66
C GLU A 9 14.73 1.49 24.52
N ALA A 10 13.63 1.86 25.16
CA ALA A 10 12.82 0.93 25.95
C ALA A 10 11.88 0.06 25.08
N SER A 11 11.77 0.32 23.78
CA SER A 11 10.81 -0.33 22.86
C SER A 11 9.37 -0.27 23.39
N THR A 12 8.95 0.91 23.87
CA THR A 12 7.62 1.11 24.44
C THR A 12 6.85 2.21 23.71
N VAL A 13 5.53 2.10 23.75
CA VAL A 13 4.60 3.15 23.30
C VAL A 13 3.67 3.48 24.46
N TYR A 14 3.57 4.77 24.78
CA TYR A 14 2.69 5.27 25.82
C TYR A 14 1.64 6.22 25.23
N LEU A 15 0.39 6.00 25.58
CA LEU A 15 -0.74 6.85 25.20
C LEU A 15 -1.12 7.71 26.41
N GLU A 16 -0.89 9.02 26.34
CA GLU A 16 -1.16 9.94 27.47
C GLU A 16 -2.64 10.05 27.80
N ASP A 17 -3.52 9.91 26.82
CA ASP A 17 -4.95 9.97 27.02
C ASP A 17 -5.52 8.56 27.24
N PRO A 18 -6.10 8.25 28.41
CA PRO A 18 -6.62 6.90 28.70
C PRO A 18 -7.82 6.50 27.84
N LYS A 19 -8.42 7.43 27.09
CA LYS A 19 -9.48 7.16 26.11
C LYS A 19 -8.94 6.89 24.71
N MET A 20 -7.64 7.17 24.46
CA MET A 20 -7.00 6.93 23.19
C MET A 20 -6.83 5.42 22.96
N LYS A 21 -7.01 5.01 21.71
CA LYS A 21 -6.71 3.65 21.23
C LYS A 21 -5.77 3.77 20.03
N LEU A 22 -4.78 2.90 19.98
CA LEU A 22 -3.88 2.80 18.84
C LEU A 22 -4.35 1.64 17.94
N ASP A 23 -4.61 1.95 16.68
CA ASP A 23 -4.84 0.97 15.63
C ASP A 23 -3.64 1.02 14.66
N VAL A 24 -2.98 -0.12 14.46
CA VAL A 24 -1.83 -0.26 13.57
C VAL A 24 -2.21 -0.92 12.23
N GLY A 25 -3.49 -0.96 11.89
CA GLY A 25 -4.01 -1.61 10.69
C GLY A 25 -3.41 -1.14 9.38
N ALA A 26 -2.97 0.14 9.33
CA ALA A 26 -2.34 0.74 8.16
C ALA A 26 -0.90 0.26 7.89
N VAL A 27 -0.28 -0.49 8.81
CA VAL A 27 1.12 -0.94 8.68
C VAL A 27 1.32 -2.41 9.05
N ALA A 28 0.38 -3.00 9.78
CA ALA A 28 0.56 -4.31 10.40
C ALA A 28 0.68 -5.44 9.39
N LYS A 29 -0.12 -5.40 8.32
CA LYS A 29 -0.10 -6.44 7.28
C LYS A 29 1.21 -6.43 6.52
N GLY A 30 1.63 -5.25 6.05
CA GLY A 30 2.87 -5.06 5.33
C GLY A 30 4.08 -5.43 6.17
N TYR A 31 4.12 -4.97 7.43
CA TYR A 31 5.19 -5.31 8.36
C TYR A 31 5.29 -6.83 8.60
N ALA A 32 4.17 -7.49 8.87
CA ALA A 32 4.16 -8.95 9.08
C ALA A 32 4.62 -9.71 7.82
N THR A 33 4.13 -9.28 6.63
CA THR A 33 4.50 -9.86 5.34
C THR A 33 6.01 -9.71 5.09
N GLU A 34 6.59 -8.53 5.35
CA GLU A 34 8.02 -8.28 5.20
C GLU A 34 8.85 -9.14 6.17
N ARG A 35 8.42 -9.27 7.43
CA ARG A 35 9.10 -10.13 8.42
C ARG A 35 9.14 -11.59 7.97
N VAL A 36 8.04 -12.10 7.44
CA VAL A 36 7.96 -13.46 6.89
C VAL A 36 8.88 -13.58 5.66
N ALA A 37 8.82 -12.62 4.73
CA ALA A 37 9.66 -12.63 3.53
C ALA A 37 11.16 -12.68 3.85
N ARG A 38 11.62 -11.86 4.80
CA ARG A 38 13.01 -11.84 5.27
C ARG A 38 13.41 -13.18 5.90
N THR A 39 12.58 -13.72 6.79
CA THR A 39 12.83 -15.01 7.42
C THR A 39 12.92 -16.15 6.41
N LEU A 40 12.07 -16.15 5.39
CA LEU A 40 12.12 -17.15 4.32
C LEU A 40 13.40 -17.02 3.50
N LYS A 41 13.80 -15.80 3.14
CA LYS A 41 15.03 -15.52 2.41
C LYS A 41 16.27 -15.98 3.18
N GLU A 42 16.35 -15.68 4.49
CA GLU A 42 17.42 -16.14 5.39
C GLU A 42 17.51 -17.68 5.47
N LYS A 43 16.39 -18.38 5.26
CA LYS A 43 16.31 -19.83 5.19
C LYS A 43 16.58 -20.41 3.79
N GLY A 44 16.98 -19.58 2.83
CA GLY A 44 17.32 -20.01 1.47
C GLY A 44 16.11 -20.19 0.54
N VAL A 45 14.96 -19.61 0.88
CA VAL A 45 13.79 -19.61 -0.01
C VAL A 45 13.87 -18.38 -0.93
N ASP A 46 14.10 -18.62 -2.23
CA ASP A 46 14.35 -17.55 -3.21
C ASP A 46 13.24 -17.38 -4.27
N HIS A 47 12.19 -18.21 -4.24
CA HIS A 47 11.17 -18.26 -5.29
C HIS A 47 9.77 -18.36 -4.67
N ILE A 48 9.35 -17.32 -3.96
CA ILE A 48 8.02 -17.29 -3.35
C ILE A 48 7.34 -15.94 -3.51
N LEU A 49 6.02 -15.97 -3.66
CA LEU A 49 5.15 -14.82 -3.63
C LEU A 49 4.24 -14.91 -2.39
N LEU A 50 4.34 -13.95 -1.50
CA LEU A 50 3.44 -13.79 -0.37
C LEU A 50 2.32 -12.83 -0.75
N SER A 51 1.07 -13.21 -0.48
CA SER A 51 -0.11 -12.35 -0.71
C SER A 51 -0.96 -12.35 0.55
N VAL A 52 -1.09 -11.19 1.18
CA VAL A 52 -1.77 -11.00 2.47
C VAL A 52 -2.68 -9.78 2.39
N GLY A 53 -3.94 -9.97 2.02
CA GLY A 53 -4.98 -8.94 2.05
C GLY A 53 -4.56 -7.62 1.36
N GLY A 54 -4.15 -7.68 0.08
CA GLY A 54 -3.70 -6.52 -0.70
C GLY A 54 -2.21 -6.19 -0.57
N ASN A 55 -1.49 -6.84 0.35
CA ASN A 55 -0.03 -6.74 0.45
C ASN A 55 0.61 -7.92 -0.28
N ILE A 56 1.31 -7.65 -1.36
CA ILE A 56 2.06 -8.66 -2.12
C ILE A 56 3.56 -8.41 -1.94
N ARG A 57 4.32 -9.47 -1.62
CA ARG A 57 5.77 -9.41 -1.45
C ARG A 57 6.43 -10.59 -2.17
N ALA A 58 7.20 -10.29 -3.20
CA ALA A 58 7.99 -11.27 -3.91
C ALA A 58 9.34 -11.47 -3.20
N VAL A 59 9.72 -12.72 -2.94
CA VAL A 59 11.08 -13.09 -2.52
C VAL A 59 11.77 -13.63 -3.78
N GLY A 60 12.60 -12.79 -4.41
CA GLY A 60 13.23 -13.09 -5.69
C GLY A 60 12.24 -13.31 -6.83
N ARG A 61 12.73 -13.97 -7.87
CA ARG A 61 11.98 -14.30 -9.09
C ARG A 61 11.22 -15.63 -8.95
N ARG A 62 10.40 -15.91 -9.92
CA ARG A 62 9.82 -17.25 -10.12
C ARG A 62 10.93 -18.28 -10.38
N ALA A 63 10.64 -19.55 -10.12
CA ALA A 63 11.60 -20.64 -10.33
C ALA A 63 12.05 -20.81 -11.81
N ASP A 64 11.28 -20.28 -12.75
CA ASP A 64 11.62 -20.24 -14.19
C ASP A 64 12.51 -19.03 -14.58
N GLY A 65 12.97 -18.24 -13.60
CA GLY A 65 13.81 -17.05 -13.76
C GLY A 65 13.06 -15.78 -14.22
N LYS A 66 11.75 -15.87 -14.46
CA LYS A 66 10.93 -14.72 -14.87
C LYS A 66 10.49 -13.91 -13.65
N PRO A 67 10.15 -12.62 -13.83
CA PRO A 67 9.49 -11.84 -12.79
C PRO A 67 8.09 -12.38 -12.48
N TRP A 68 7.54 -11.96 -11.35
CA TRP A 68 6.15 -12.21 -11.01
C TRP A 68 5.27 -11.19 -11.73
N LYS A 69 4.31 -11.64 -12.53
CA LYS A 69 3.29 -10.77 -13.13
C LYS A 69 2.16 -10.56 -12.13
N LEU A 70 1.93 -9.31 -11.76
CA LEU A 70 0.95 -8.92 -10.74
C LEU A 70 0.00 -7.87 -11.31
N ASP A 71 -1.28 -8.15 -11.21
CA ASP A 71 -2.32 -7.22 -11.61
C ASP A 71 -2.64 -6.26 -10.46
N ILE A 72 -2.80 -4.98 -10.80
CA ILE A 72 -3.40 -3.98 -9.92
C ILE A 72 -4.90 -3.99 -10.19
N GLN A 73 -5.66 -4.37 -9.16
CA GLN A 73 -7.10 -4.51 -9.26
C GLN A 73 -7.78 -3.19 -9.64
N ASN A 74 -8.75 -3.28 -10.55
CA ASN A 74 -9.62 -2.15 -10.87
C ASN A 74 -10.55 -1.86 -9.67
N PRO A 75 -10.57 -0.63 -9.12
CA PRO A 75 -11.49 -0.25 -8.06
C PRO A 75 -12.96 -0.27 -8.48
N ASP A 76 -13.25 -0.14 -9.78
CA ASP A 76 -14.58 -0.41 -10.34
C ASP A 76 -14.76 -1.92 -10.52
N LEU A 77 -15.37 -2.55 -9.53
CA LEU A 77 -15.62 -4.00 -9.51
C LEU A 77 -16.62 -4.47 -10.56
N GLU A 78 -17.44 -3.57 -11.09
CA GLU A 78 -18.43 -3.85 -12.16
C GLU A 78 -17.77 -3.79 -13.55
N SER A 79 -16.59 -3.16 -13.68
CA SER A 79 -15.87 -3.06 -14.94
C SER A 79 -15.54 -4.45 -15.52
N GLU A 80 -15.63 -4.58 -16.85
CA GLU A 80 -15.15 -5.76 -17.57
C GLU A 80 -13.62 -5.90 -17.45
N GLN A 81 -12.90 -4.77 -17.41
CA GLN A 81 -11.46 -4.73 -17.18
C GLN A 81 -11.17 -4.90 -15.69
N LYS A 82 -10.74 -6.09 -15.27
CA LYS A 82 -10.51 -6.43 -13.86
C LYS A 82 -9.22 -5.85 -13.27
N ALA A 83 -8.27 -5.46 -14.12
CA ALA A 83 -7.02 -4.83 -13.71
C ALA A 83 -6.85 -3.48 -14.40
N VAL A 84 -6.37 -2.46 -13.69
CA VAL A 84 -6.01 -1.16 -14.27
C VAL A 84 -4.60 -1.17 -14.85
N ASP A 85 -3.74 -2.05 -14.34
CA ASP A 85 -2.37 -2.25 -14.83
C ASP A 85 -1.83 -3.62 -14.44
N THR A 86 -0.74 -4.07 -15.10
CA THR A 86 -0.02 -5.30 -14.77
C THR A 86 1.47 -5.01 -14.68
N LEU A 87 2.10 -5.43 -13.57
CA LEU A 87 3.50 -5.17 -13.28
C LEU A 87 4.33 -6.44 -13.25
N ASP A 88 5.59 -6.32 -13.67
CA ASP A 88 6.64 -7.34 -13.54
C ASP A 88 7.45 -7.06 -12.26
N ILE A 89 7.24 -7.86 -11.21
CA ILE A 89 7.81 -7.67 -9.87
C ILE A 89 8.91 -8.69 -9.60
N ASP A 90 10.07 -8.21 -9.10
CA ASP A 90 11.24 -9.02 -8.79
C ASP A 90 11.83 -8.62 -7.44
N GLY A 91 11.66 -9.47 -6.42
CA GLY A 91 12.26 -9.31 -5.11
C GLY A 91 11.78 -8.08 -4.29
N ILE A 92 10.68 -7.46 -4.69
CA ILE A 92 10.09 -6.28 -4.07
C ILE A 92 8.61 -6.48 -3.75
N SER A 93 7.94 -5.49 -3.19
CA SER A 93 6.53 -5.53 -2.86
C SER A 93 5.66 -4.69 -3.80
N LEU A 94 4.40 -5.09 -3.92
CA LEU A 94 3.29 -4.31 -4.48
C LEU A 94 2.18 -4.30 -3.44
N VAL A 95 1.80 -3.10 -2.99
CA VAL A 95 0.77 -2.92 -1.96
C VAL A 95 -0.23 -1.90 -2.42
N SER A 96 -1.51 -2.22 -2.30
CA SER A 96 -2.61 -1.34 -2.69
C SER A 96 -3.51 -1.00 -1.50
N SER A 97 -3.90 0.26 -1.43
CA SER A 97 -4.97 0.77 -0.58
C SER A 97 -6.10 1.30 -1.46
N GLY A 98 -7.36 1.02 -1.10
CA GLY A 98 -8.48 1.44 -1.92
C GLY A 98 -9.78 1.61 -1.14
N ASP A 99 -10.71 2.41 -1.70
CA ASP A 99 -12.01 2.71 -1.14
C ASP A 99 -13.02 1.57 -1.30
N TYR A 100 -12.68 0.55 -2.09
CA TYR A 100 -13.52 -0.60 -2.46
C TYR A 100 -13.28 -1.85 -1.59
N GLU A 101 -12.27 -1.84 -0.74
CA GLU A 101 -11.89 -3.00 0.08
C GLU A 101 -12.82 -3.20 1.28
N ARG A 102 -12.96 -2.16 2.11
CA ARG A 102 -13.77 -2.17 3.33
C ARG A 102 -14.58 -0.89 3.43
N TYR A 103 -15.86 -0.98 3.16
CA TYR A 103 -16.77 0.16 3.22
C TYR A 103 -18.16 -0.27 3.64
N TYR A 104 -18.99 0.69 4.01
CA TYR A 104 -20.44 0.54 4.11
C TYR A 104 -21.10 1.69 3.35
N THR A 105 -22.37 1.52 2.97
CA THR A 105 -23.10 2.51 2.21
C THR A 105 -24.28 3.02 3.01
N VAL A 106 -24.41 4.35 3.12
CA VAL A 106 -25.57 5.01 3.75
C VAL A 106 -26.13 6.02 2.75
N GLU A 107 -27.43 5.89 2.44
CA GLU A 107 -28.12 6.78 1.49
C GLU A 107 -27.38 6.98 0.15
N GLY A 108 -26.76 5.90 -0.35
CA GLY A 108 -26.01 5.90 -1.60
C GLY A 108 -24.57 6.45 -1.49
N VAL A 109 -24.14 6.95 -0.33
CA VAL A 109 -22.79 7.42 -0.08
C VAL A 109 -21.94 6.29 0.51
N ARG A 110 -20.77 6.05 -0.08
CA ARG A 110 -19.79 5.06 0.38
C ARG A 110 -18.90 5.65 1.47
N TYR A 111 -18.78 4.92 2.59
CA TYR A 111 -17.90 5.26 3.71
C TYR A 111 -16.89 4.14 3.88
N HIS A 112 -15.68 4.35 3.41
CA HIS A 112 -14.59 3.38 3.54
C HIS A 112 -13.74 3.64 4.80
N HIS A 113 -12.85 2.70 5.11
CA HIS A 113 -12.10 2.66 6.37
C HIS A 113 -10.85 3.56 6.43
N ILE A 114 -10.43 4.18 5.32
CA ILE A 114 -9.27 5.07 5.28
C ILE A 114 -9.76 6.47 5.63
N ILE A 115 -9.44 6.89 6.85
CA ILE A 115 -9.93 8.15 7.43
C ILE A 115 -8.87 9.23 7.27
N ASP A 116 -9.27 10.33 6.68
CA ASP A 116 -8.48 11.56 6.60
C ASP A 116 -8.35 12.16 8.03
N PRO A 117 -7.13 12.36 8.54
CA PRO A 117 -6.91 12.83 9.90
C PRO A 117 -7.35 14.28 10.15
N ASP A 118 -7.51 15.09 9.11
CA ASP A 118 -7.89 16.49 9.22
C ASP A 118 -9.42 16.64 9.22
N THR A 119 -10.11 15.93 8.34
CA THR A 119 -11.57 15.99 8.22
C THR A 119 -12.30 15.01 9.12
N LEU A 120 -11.62 13.95 9.60
CA LEU A 120 -12.17 12.81 10.34
C LEU A 120 -13.26 12.05 9.58
N MET A 121 -13.24 12.16 8.25
CA MET A 121 -14.12 11.48 7.31
C MET A 121 -13.30 10.59 6.37
N PRO A 122 -13.93 9.66 5.65
CA PRO A 122 -13.23 8.92 4.59
C PRO A 122 -12.56 9.86 3.60
N ALA A 123 -11.29 9.60 3.27
CA ALA A 123 -10.55 10.40 2.29
C ALA A 123 -11.19 10.30 0.90
N ALA A 124 -11.19 11.38 0.13
CA ALA A 124 -11.89 11.47 -1.15
C ALA A 124 -10.99 11.82 -2.34
N TYR A 125 -9.67 11.68 -2.17
CA TYR A 125 -8.70 12.05 -3.22
C TYR A 125 -8.61 11.02 -4.35
N PHE A 126 -8.74 9.71 -4.01
CA PHE A 126 -8.50 8.60 -4.94
C PHE A 126 -9.45 7.44 -4.71
N HIS A 127 -9.63 6.60 -5.74
CA HIS A 127 -10.25 5.27 -5.59
C HIS A 127 -9.25 4.22 -5.14
N ALA A 128 -8.01 4.32 -5.62
CA ALA A 128 -6.93 3.41 -5.22
C ALA A 128 -5.57 4.10 -5.30
N VAL A 129 -4.65 3.61 -4.47
CA VAL A 129 -3.23 3.93 -4.53
C VAL A 129 -2.44 2.63 -4.40
N SER A 130 -1.48 2.41 -5.31
CA SER A 130 -0.60 1.24 -5.30
C SER A 130 0.85 1.69 -5.19
N ILE A 131 1.61 1.05 -4.30
CA ILE A 131 3.03 1.31 -4.05
C ILE A 131 3.86 0.11 -4.49
N VAL A 132 4.90 0.37 -5.25
CA VAL A 132 6.00 -0.55 -5.54
C VAL A 132 7.22 -0.11 -4.74
N TYR A 133 7.71 -0.98 -3.87
CA TYR A 133 8.89 -0.67 -3.05
C TYR A 133 9.58 -1.94 -2.53
N LYS A 134 10.82 -1.81 -2.06
CA LYS A 134 11.63 -2.93 -1.57
C LYS A 134 11.16 -3.56 -0.26
N ASP A 135 10.34 -2.86 0.52
CA ASP A 135 9.86 -3.26 1.86
C ASP A 135 8.35 -3.16 1.93
N SER A 136 7.67 -4.27 2.22
CA SER A 136 6.21 -4.34 2.28
C SER A 136 5.60 -3.55 3.44
N GLY A 137 6.33 -3.39 4.56
CA GLY A 137 5.87 -2.60 5.70
C GLY A 137 5.82 -1.11 5.36
N TRP A 138 6.87 -0.61 4.70
CA TRP A 138 6.88 0.75 4.19
C TRP A 138 5.84 0.96 3.08
N SER A 139 5.67 -0.02 2.19
CA SER A 139 4.64 0.07 1.13
C SER A 139 3.22 0.19 1.70
N ASP A 140 2.90 -0.58 2.76
CA ASP A 140 1.59 -0.54 3.44
C ASP A 140 1.36 0.84 4.08
N ALA A 141 2.37 1.35 4.82
CA ALA A 141 2.32 2.68 5.43
C ALA A 141 2.15 3.79 4.38
N LEU A 142 2.96 3.76 3.31
CA LEU A 142 2.94 4.76 2.25
C LEU A 142 1.63 4.76 1.46
N SER A 143 1.10 3.58 1.11
CA SER A 143 -0.16 3.50 0.36
C SER A 143 -1.31 4.16 1.10
N THR A 144 -1.38 4.00 2.44
CA THR A 144 -2.37 4.68 3.28
C THR A 144 -2.06 6.17 3.45
N ALA A 145 -0.80 6.54 3.64
CA ALA A 145 -0.40 7.94 3.83
C ALA A 145 -0.74 8.79 2.60
N ILE A 146 -0.27 8.39 1.41
CA ILE A 146 -0.50 9.17 0.19
C ILE A 146 -1.93 9.06 -0.34
N PHE A 147 -2.72 8.07 0.10
CA PHE A 147 -4.16 8.02 -0.15
C PHE A 147 -4.89 9.17 0.56
N ASN A 148 -4.34 9.65 1.69
CA ASN A 148 -4.85 10.77 2.49
C ASN A 148 -4.22 12.13 2.16
N MET A 149 -3.47 12.24 1.06
CA MET A 149 -2.80 13.48 0.64
C MET A 149 -3.30 13.93 -0.74
N PRO A 150 -3.30 15.23 -1.06
CA PRO A 150 -3.41 15.70 -2.44
C PRO A 150 -2.34 15.05 -3.32
N TYR A 151 -2.66 14.80 -4.59
CA TYR A 151 -1.76 14.11 -5.53
C TYR A 151 -0.34 14.68 -5.55
N GLU A 152 -0.19 16.00 -5.64
CA GLU A 152 1.12 16.65 -5.74
C GLU A 152 1.99 16.46 -4.48
N GLU A 153 1.38 16.39 -3.32
CA GLU A 153 2.08 16.11 -2.05
C GLU A 153 2.51 14.64 -1.99
N GLY A 154 1.61 13.72 -2.34
CA GLY A 154 1.92 12.30 -2.42
C GLY A 154 2.99 12.00 -3.45
N LEU A 155 2.92 12.62 -4.63
CA LEU A 155 3.93 12.49 -5.67
C LEU A 155 5.30 12.99 -5.18
N ASN A 156 5.35 14.19 -4.59
CA ASN A 156 6.60 14.73 -4.04
C ASN A 156 7.21 13.82 -2.96
N LEU A 157 6.39 13.21 -2.12
CA LEU A 157 6.86 12.25 -1.12
C LEU A 157 7.52 11.03 -1.79
N ILE A 158 6.86 10.43 -2.78
CA ILE A 158 7.36 9.25 -3.49
C ILE A 158 8.63 9.55 -4.28
N GLU A 159 8.67 10.66 -5.05
CA GLU A 159 9.83 11.06 -5.84
C GLU A 159 11.10 11.34 -4.99
N ASN A 160 10.92 11.69 -3.71
CA ASN A 160 12.02 11.86 -2.76
C ASN A 160 12.43 10.57 -2.02
N MET A 161 11.77 9.44 -2.29
CA MET A 161 12.10 8.15 -1.70
C MET A 161 12.77 7.23 -2.72
N GLU A 162 14.07 7.01 -2.60
CA GLU A 162 14.84 6.17 -3.53
C GLU A 162 14.22 4.78 -3.72
N GLY A 163 13.83 4.49 -4.97
CA GLY A 163 13.27 3.19 -5.39
C GLY A 163 11.83 2.95 -5.00
N ALA A 164 11.11 3.97 -4.49
CA ALA A 164 9.67 3.91 -4.29
C ALA A 164 8.96 4.44 -5.54
N GLU A 165 7.92 3.72 -5.98
CA GLU A 165 7.08 4.13 -7.10
C GLU A 165 5.61 3.93 -6.75
N ALA A 166 4.75 4.73 -7.39
CA ALA A 166 3.33 4.72 -7.11
C ALA A 166 2.45 4.86 -8.35
N LEU A 167 1.25 4.28 -8.25
CA LEU A 167 0.14 4.51 -9.15
C LEU A 167 -1.07 4.99 -8.34
N TRP A 168 -1.75 6.02 -8.82
CA TRP A 168 -3.00 6.54 -8.29
C TRP A 168 -4.13 6.33 -9.29
N VAL A 169 -5.27 5.84 -8.82
CA VAL A 169 -6.53 5.83 -9.57
C VAL A 169 -7.38 6.98 -9.08
N LEU A 170 -7.60 7.97 -9.93
CA LEU A 170 -8.34 9.19 -9.60
C LEU A 170 -9.86 8.93 -9.54
N PRO A 171 -10.66 9.86 -8.97
CA PRO A 171 -12.12 9.71 -8.89
C PRO A 171 -12.84 9.62 -10.25
N ASP A 172 -12.22 10.06 -11.33
CA ASP A 172 -12.72 9.92 -12.70
C ASP A 172 -12.27 8.62 -13.39
N GLY A 173 -11.53 7.76 -12.67
CA GLY A 173 -10.95 6.51 -13.16
C GLY A 173 -9.64 6.68 -13.94
N SER A 174 -9.17 7.91 -14.16
CA SER A 174 -7.88 8.15 -14.81
C SER A 174 -6.71 7.73 -13.91
N LEU A 175 -5.57 7.40 -14.54
CA LEU A 175 -4.38 6.94 -13.85
C LEU A 175 -3.31 8.02 -13.84
N LYS A 176 -2.63 8.17 -12.71
CA LYS A 176 -1.39 8.93 -12.58
C LYS A 176 -0.32 8.05 -11.97
N THR A 177 0.94 8.28 -12.34
CA THR A 177 2.08 7.50 -11.85
C THR A 177 3.23 8.40 -11.47
N SER A 178 4.12 7.89 -10.62
CA SER A 178 5.45 8.48 -10.38
C SER A 178 6.38 8.27 -11.58
N SER A 179 7.49 8.98 -11.61
CA SER A 179 8.36 9.08 -12.79
C SER A 179 9.03 7.76 -13.18
N GLY A 180 9.36 6.90 -12.22
CA GLY A 180 10.03 5.62 -12.47
C GLY A 180 9.07 4.42 -12.60
N TYR A 181 7.76 4.61 -12.42
CA TYR A 181 6.76 3.54 -12.40
C TYR A 181 6.75 2.70 -13.69
N GLU A 182 6.95 3.33 -14.86
CA GLU A 182 6.95 2.65 -16.16
C GLU A 182 7.97 1.51 -16.28
N ALA A 183 9.04 1.55 -15.47
CA ALA A 183 10.05 0.50 -15.45
C ALA A 183 9.53 -0.85 -14.95
N TYR A 184 8.42 -0.84 -14.21
CA TYR A 184 7.78 -2.04 -13.65
C TYR A 184 6.63 -2.56 -14.51
N ARG A 185 6.11 -1.77 -15.45
CA ARG A 185 4.96 -2.16 -16.27
C ARG A 185 5.30 -3.38 -17.14
N SER A 186 4.44 -4.39 -17.09
CA SER A 186 4.60 -5.61 -17.89
C SER A 186 4.44 -5.31 -19.38
N LYS A 187 5.35 -5.86 -20.18
CA LYS A 187 5.35 -5.75 -21.65
C LYS A 187 4.61 -6.90 -22.29
#